data_f12095cea1b09f8869e6cc51ce84f400
#
_entry.id   f12095cea1b09f8869e6cc51ce84f400
#
_cell.length_a   1.000
_cell.length_b   1.000
_cell.length_c   1.000
_cell.angle_alpha   90.00
_cell.angle_beta   90.00
_cell.angle_gamma   90.00
#
_symmetry.space_group_name_H-M   'P 1'
#
loop_
_entity.id
_entity.type
_entity.pdbx_description
1 polymer ?
#
loop_
_entity_poly.entity_id
_entity_poly.type
_entity_poly.pdbx_seq_one_letter_code
_entity_poly.pdbx_strand_id
1 'polypeptide(L)'
;RPTIIVTEGYGAAYALNPKYQEELSKLLNANLVFVEYRYFLESTPEPKNWDYLTAENSAYDLHNVRNTFKQIYPGKWISTGISKGGQTTMLYRAFFPDDVDFSVPYVGPLCKGVEDGRHEPFLRKVGTKAEREKIQDFQLEVLKRKSDMLPLLESYCKNKNLTFCIPMPEVLDYCVLEYSFALWQWGTSVSTIPSKSADDQALFDHLMEISGPDYFAENQPNISFFVQAARELGYYGYDVKPFKKYLTIDSAHGYLNRIMLPEELVGKVDFRPAINVGISVSRVGGSA
;
A
#
# COMPACT_ATOMS: atom_id res chain seq x y z
N ARG A 1 -16.56 29.35 -4.28
CA ARG A 1 -15.64 28.60 -3.42
C ARG A 1 -14.83 27.61 -4.25
N PRO A 2 -13.63 27.16 -3.80
CA PRO A 2 -12.86 26.17 -4.53
C PRO A 2 -13.52 24.79 -4.49
N THR A 3 -13.04 23.88 -5.33
CA THR A 3 -13.45 22.48 -5.34
C THR A 3 -12.23 21.60 -5.12
N ILE A 4 -12.34 20.64 -4.21
CA ILE A 4 -11.32 19.62 -3.97
C ILE A 4 -11.75 18.35 -4.67
N ILE A 5 -10.87 17.79 -5.50
CA ILE A 5 -10.99 16.43 -6.04
C ILE A 5 -10.06 15.52 -5.25
N VAL A 6 -10.65 14.56 -4.54
CA VAL A 6 -9.89 13.53 -3.81
C VAL A 6 -9.59 12.40 -4.77
N THR A 7 -8.29 12.26 -5.06
CA THR A 7 -7.77 11.23 -5.96
C THR A 7 -7.47 9.99 -5.13
N GLU A 8 -8.38 9.05 -5.16
CA GLU A 8 -8.21 7.81 -4.44
C GLU A 8 -7.12 6.92 -5.02
N GLY A 9 -6.70 5.94 -4.24
CA GLY A 9 -5.86 4.85 -4.69
C GLY A 9 -6.58 3.50 -4.62
N TYR A 10 -7.74 3.50 -3.95
CA TYR A 10 -8.52 2.31 -3.58
C TYR A 10 -10.02 2.61 -3.71
N GLY A 11 -10.86 1.79 -3.05
CA GLY A 11 -12.28 2.06 -2.94
C GLY A 11 -12.58 3.31 -2.11
N ALA A 12 -13.64 4.04 -2.48
CA ALA A 12 -14.04 5.29 -1.84
C ALA A 12 -15.32 5.18 -1.00
N ALA A 13 -15.77 3.96 -0.66
CA ALA A 13 -17.01 3.75 0.09
C ALA A 13 -17.08 4.50 1.43
N TYR A 14 -15.93 4.73 2.08
CA TYR A 14 -15.85 5.49 3.33
C TYR A 14 -16.34 6.95 3.18
N ALA A 15 -16.22 7.52 1.98
CA ALA A 15 -16.68 8.88 1.67
C ALA A 15 -18.21 9.02 1.74
N LEU A 16 -18.95 7.91 1.66
CA LEU A 16 -20.42 7.87 1.83
C LEU A 16 -20.85 7.98 3.28
N ASN A 17 -19.92 7.84 4.24
CA ASN A 17 -20.23 8.04 5.65
C ASN A 17 -20.51 9.53 5.91
N PRO A 18 -21.72 9.92 6.38
CA PRO A 18 -22.06 11.32 6.62
C PRO A 18 -21.22 11.98 7.73
N LYS A 19 -20.52 11.21 8.52
CA LYS A 19 -19.58 11.70 9.55
C LYS A 19 -18.16 11.92 9.01
N TYR A 20 -17.87 11.42 7.81
CA TYR A 20 -16.55 11.62 7.21
C TYR A 20 -16.36 13.09 6.81
N GLN A 21 -15.18 13.61 7.09
CA GLN A 21 -14.85 15.00 6.81
C GLN A 21 -13.41 15.07 6.30
N GLU A 22 -13.28 15.59 5.09
CA GLU A 22 -11.98 15.90 4.52
C GLU A 22 -11.51 17.26 5.08
N GLU A 23 -10.30 17.26 5.69
CA GLU A 23 -9.79 18.41 6.44
C GLU A 23 -9.63 19.68 5.58
N LEU A 24 -9.01 19.54 4.39
CA LEU A 24 -8.82 20.69 3.50
C LEU A 24 -10.15 21.29 3.04
N SER A 25 -11.19 20.48 2.88
CA SER A 25 -12.50 21.00 2.47
C SER A 25 -13.11 21.91 3.52
N LYS A 26 -12.88 21.59 4.80
CA LYS A 26 -13.29 22.45 5.93
C LYS A 26 -12.47 23.73 5.99
N LEU A 27 -11.14 23.59 5.95
CA LEU A 27 -10.22 24.73 6.04
C LEU A 27 -10.46 25.75 4.92
N LEU A 28 -10.75 25.29 3.72
CA LEU A 28 -10.93 26.13 2.53
C LEU A 28 -12.40 26.45 2.21
N ASN A 29 -13.34 25.95 3.01
CA ASN A 29 -14.78 26.02 2.70
C ASN A 29 -15.06 25.58 1.26
N ALA A 30 -14.49 24.44 0.86
CA ALA A 30 -14.50 23.94 -0.50
C ALA A 30 -15.69 22.99 -0.78
N ASN A 31 -16.06 22.86 -2.06
CA ASN A 31 -16.83 21.73 -2.54
C ASN A 31 -15.91 20.49 -2.52
N LEU A 32 -16.51 19.30 -2.47
CA LEU A 32 -15.75 18.05 -2.38
C LEU A 32 -16.26 17.05 -3.40
N VAL A 33 -15.35 16.49 -4.17
CA VAL A 33 -15.60 15.43 -5.16
C VAL A 33 -14.67 14.28 -4.86
N PHE A 34 -15.21 13.12 -4.46
CA PHE A 34 -14.46 11.89 -4.33
C PHE A 34 -14.55 11.09 -5.61
N VAL A 35 -13.44 10.48 -6.03
CA VAL A 35 -13.40 9.61 -7.21
C VAL A 35 -12.83 8.26 -6.80
N GLU A 36 -13.69 7.23 -6.78
CA GLU A 36 -13.26 5.86 -6.56
C GLU A 36 -12.26 5.44 -7.63
N TYR A 37 -11.19 4.76 -7.21
CA TYR A 37 -10.16 4.34 -8.15
C TYR A 37 -10.64 3.16 -8.99
N ARG A 38 -10.29 3.14 -10.27
CA ARG A 38 -10.64 2.02 -11.16
C ARG A 38 -10.20 0.68 -10.61
N TYR A 39 -10.97 -0.38 -10.84
CA TYR A 39 -10.79 -1.76 -10.35
C TYR A 39 -10.97 -1.94 -8.84
N PHE A 40 -11.64 -1.00 -8.17
CA PHE A 40 -12.06 -1.17 -6.79
C PHE A 40 -13.58 -1.06 -6.69
N LEU A 41 -14.17 -1.86 -5.81
CA LEU A 41 -15.60 -1.89 -5.53
C LEU A 41 -16.46 -1.83 -6.82
N GLU A 42 -17.38 -0.87 -6.91
CA GLU A 42 -18.30 -0.69 -8.04
C GLU A 42 -17.55 -0.24 -9.33
N SER A 43 -16.33 0.29 -9.21
CA SER A 43 -15.50 0.69 -10.35
C SER A 43 -14.68 -0.46 -10.96
N THR A 44 -15.02 -1.71 -10.59
CA THR A 44 -14.41 -2.91 -11.18
C THR A 44 -15.13 -3.32 -12.45
N PRO A 45 -14.45 -3.38 -13.62
CA PRO A 45 -15.11 -3.79 -14.86
C PRO A 45 -15.41 -5.30 -14.90
N GLU A 46 -16.49 -5.67 -15.55
CA GLU A 46 -16.83 -7.06 -15.88
C GLU A 46 -17.02 -7.23 -17.39
N PRO A 47 -16.24 -8.11 -18.06
CA PRO A 47 -15.16 -8.92 -17.51
C PRO A 47 -13.92 -8.08 -17.17
N LYS A 48 -13.12 -8.53 -16.19
CA LYS A 48 -11.84 -7.89 -15.84
C LYS A 48 -10.84 -8.03 -17.00
N ASN A 49 -10.30 -6.89 -17.43
CA ASN A 49 -9.14 -6.85 -18.31
C ASN A 49 -8.05 -5.97 -17.66
N TRP A 50 -7.04 -6.60 -17.13
CA TRP A 50 -5.97 -5.93 -16.41
C TRP A 50 -5.18 -4.90 -17.25
N ASP A 51 -5.26 -4.94 -18.58
CA ASP A 51 -4.55 -3.99 -19.47
C ASP A 51 -5.03 -2.55 -19.31
N TYR A 52 -6.27 -2.37 -18.84
CA TYR A 52 -6.81 -1.03 -18.59
C TYR A 52 -6.50 -0.50 -17.18
N LEU A 53 -5.90 -1.30 -16.29
CA LEU A 53 -5.45 -0.84 -14.98
C LEU A 53 -4.07 -0.19 -15.11
N THR A 54 -4.05 1.05 -15.59
CA THR A 54 -2.84 1.85 -15.76
C THR A 54 -2.95 3.20 -15.05
N ALA A 55 -1.80 3.77 -14.70
CA ALA A 55 -1.72 5.11 -14.11
C ALA A 55 -2.28 6.18 -15.07
N GLU A 56 -2.00 6.04 -16.36
CA GLU A 56 -2.49 6.93 -17.40
C GLU A 56 -4.02 6.90 -17.49
N ASN A 57 -4.62 5.72 -17.58
CA ASN A 57 -6.08 5.59 -17.61
C ASN A 57 -6.73 6.12 -16.33
N SER A 58 -6.10 5.92 -15.17
CA SER A 58 -6.59 6.47 -13.89
C SER A 58 -6.55 8.00 -13.89
N ALA A 59 -5.53 8.59 -14.52
CA ALA A 59 -5.46 10.04 -14.68
C ALA A 59 -6.54 10.56 -15.66
N TYR A 60 -6.84 9.81 -16.73
CA TYR A 60 -7.94 10.14 -17.65
C TYR A 60 -9.31 10.08 -16.96
N ASP A 61 -9.55 9.15 -16.05
CA ASP A 61 -10.80 9.11 -15.26
C ASP A 61 -10.98 10.41 -14.46
N LEU A 62 -9.93 10.84 -13.76
CA LEU A 62 -9.94 12.08 -12.99
C LEU A 62 -10.14 13.30 -13.88
N HIS A 63 -9.49 13.33 -15.04
CA HIS A 63 -9.66 14.39 -16.05
C HIS A 63 -11.13 14.50 -16.50
N ASN A 64 -11.76 13.38 -16.84
CA ASN A 64 -13.14 13.34 -17.29
C ASN A 64 -14.11 13.79 -16.19
N VAL A 65 -13.93 13.28 -14.97
CA VAL A 65 -14.72 13.69 -13.80
C VAL A 65 -14.57 15.18 -13.53
N ARG A 66 -13.33 15.68 -13.49
CA ARG A 66 -13.06 17.10 -13.28
C ARG A 66 -13.72 17.96 -14.35
N ASN A 67 -13.61 17.62 -15.62
CA ASN A 67 -14.19 18.41 -16.72
C ASN A 67 -15.71 18.43 -16.67
N THR A 68 -16.34 17.33 -16.28
CA THR A 68 -17.79 17.26 -16.07
C THR A 68 -18.23 18.21 -14.95
N PHE A 69 -17.57 18.14 -13.80
CA PHE A 69 -17.93 18.96 -12.64
C PHE A 69 -17.47 20.42 -12.76
N LYS A 70 -16.48 20.74 -13.62
CA LYS A 70 -16.04 22.12 -13.88
C LYS A 70 -17.17 23.00 -14.41
N GLN A 71 -18.13 22.42 -15.10
CA GLN A 71 -19.30 23.13 -15.61
C GLN A 71 -20.21 23.62 -14.46
N ILE A 72 -20.24 22.86 -13.34
CA ILE A 72 -21.05 23.19 -12.17
C ILE A 72 -20.22 24.02 -11.18
N TYR A 73 -18.94 23.71 -11.05
CA TYR A 73 -18.00 24.35 -10.11
C TYR A 73 -16.89 25.08 -10.87
N PRO A 74 -17.13 26.29 -11.42
CA PRO A 74 -16.17 26.99 -12.27
C PRO A 74 -14.97 27.58 -11.52
N GLY A 75 -14.95 27.54 -10.18
CA GLY A 75 -13.88 28.07 -9.33
C GLY A 75 -12.53 27.32 -9.49
N LYS A 76 -11.62 27.59 -8.56
CA LYS A 76 -10.33 26.91 -8.48
C LYS A 76 -10.51 25.45 -8.08
N TRP A 77 -9.63 24.58 -8.60
CA TRP A 77 -9.60 23.17 -8.32
C TRP A 77 -8.31 22.77 -7.61
N ILE A 78 -8.44 21.87 -6.64
CA ILE A 78 -7.32 21.35 -5.85
C ILE A 78 -7.43 19.84 -5.87
N SER A 79 -6.35 19.13 -6.24
CA SER A 79 -6.28 17.67 -6.10
C SER A 79 -5.58 17.29 -4.80
N THR A 80 -6.07 16.26 -4.12
CA THR A 80 -5.47 15.74 -2.89
C THR A 80 -5.69 14.24 -2.78
N GLY A 81 -4.84 13.58 -2.03
CA GLY A 81 -4.95 12.15 -1.74
C GLY A 81 -3.85 11.70 -0.78
N ILE A 82 -4.05 10.55 -0.15
CA ILE A 82 -3.17 9.99 0.87
C ILE A 82 -2.57 8.68 0.37
N SER A 83 -1.28 8.42 0.65
CA SER A 83 -0.57 7.19 0.29
C SER A 83 -0.65 6.93 -1.23
N LYS A 84 -1.22 5.82 -1.69
CA LYS A 84 -1.48 5.59 -3.12
C LYS A 84 -2.34 6.70 -3.73
N GLY A 85 -3.31 7.27 -3.00
CA GLY A 85 -4.06 8.44 -3.43
C GLY A 85 -3.16 9.68 -3.62
N GLY A 86 -2.17 9.87 -2.74
CA GLY A 86 -1.13 10.90 -2.91
C GLY A 86 -0.28 10.66 -4.16
N GLN A 87 0.09 9.42 -4.44
CA GLN A 87 0.76 9.04 -5.69
C GLN A 87 -0.13 9.34 -6.90
N THR A 88 -1.42 9.00 -6.85
CA THR A 88 -2.39 9.31 -7.90
C THR A 88 -2.51 10.83 -8.11
N THR A 89 -2.51 11.63 -7.05
CA THR A 89 -2.48 13.11 -7.12
C THR A 89 -1.29 13.60 -7.95
N MET A 90 -0.09 13.06 -7.69
CA MET A 90 1.11 13.45 -8.43
C MET A 90 1.06 13.02 -9.90
N LEU A 91 0.64 11.79 -10.17
CA LEU A 91 0.49 11.26 -11.52
C LEU A 91 -0.57 12.04 -12.30
N TYR A 92 -1.73 12.32 -11.69
CA TYR A 92 -2.77 13.14 -12.29
C TYR A 92 -2.25 14.52 -12.70
N ARG A 93 -1.55 15.22 -11.79
CA ARG A 93 -0.92 16.51 -12.10
C ARG A 93 0.07 16.41 -13.26
N ALA A 94 0.78 15.31 -13.37
CA ALA A 94 1.79 15.14 -14.39
C ALA A 94 1.20 14.85 -15.78
N PHE A 95 0.13 14.04 -15.86
CA PHE A 95 -0.59 13.79 -17.11
C PHE A 95 -1.44 14.98 -17.55
N PHE A 96 -2.05 15.69 -16.59
CA PHE A 96 -2.96 16.82 -16.83
C PHE A 96 -2.57 18.05 -15.99
N PRO A 97 -1.48 18.74 -16.36
CA PRO A 97 -0.91 19.82 -15.54
C PRO A 97 -1.83 21.02 -15.34
N ASP A 98 -2.78 21.25 -16.25
CA ASP A 98 -3.67 22.41 -16.24
C ASP A 98 -5.06 22.12 -15.65
N ASP A 99 -5.33 20.88 -15.25
CA ASP A 99 -6.65 20.50 -14.74
C ASP A 99 -6.95 21.09 -13.35
N VAL A 100 -5.94 21.22 -12.51
CA VAL A 100 -6.07 21.73 -11.16
C VAL A 100 -5.09 22.86 -10.90
N ASP A 101 -5.50 23.85 -10.09
CA ASP A 101 -4.63 24.96 -9.71
C ASP A 101 -3.54 24.52 -8.73
N PHE A 102 -3.88 23.62 -7.79
CA PHE A 102 -2.98 23.12 -6.76
C PHE A 102 -3.09 21.60 -6.61
N SER A 103 -2.01 20.97 -6.19
CA SER A 103 -1.97 19.56 -5.83
C SER A 103 -1.33 19.39 -4.45
N VAL A 104 -2.00 18.66 -3.57
CA VAL A 104 -1.60 18.44 -2.18
C VAL A 104 -1.49 16.92 -1.94
N PRO A 105 -0.41 16.27 -2.38
CA PRO A 105 -0.20 14.84 -2.15
C PRO A 105 0.30 14.59 -0.73
N TYR A 106 -0.43 13.80 0.06
CA TYR A 106 0.02 13.35 1.37
C TYR A 106 0.70 12.01 1.26
N VAL A 107 1.94 11.92 1.74
CA VAL A 107 2.75 10.69 1.87
C VAL A 107 2.69 9.79 0.63
N GLY A 108 2.65 10.38 -0.56
CA GLY A 108 2.60 9.66 -1.84
C GLY A 108 3.93 8.96 -2.13
N PRO A 109 3.97 7.62 -2.26
CA PRO A 109 5.20 6.91 -2.60
C PRO A 109 5.58 7.12 -4.06
N LEU A 110 6.87 7.31 -4.34
CA LEU A 110 7.45 7.33 -5.68
C LEU A 110 8.56 6.28 -5.75
N CYS A 111 8.17 5.04 -6.05
CA CYS A 111 9.12 3.93 -6.15
C CYS A 111 9.85 3.94 -7.49
N LYS A 112 11.14 3.59 -7.46
CA LYS A 112 12.03 3.54 -8.63
C LYS A 112 12.15 2.15 -9.24
N GLY A 113 11.57 1.15 -8.63
CA GLY A 113 11.58 -0.24 -9.04
C GLY A 113 10.42 -1.01 -8.40
N VAL A 114 10.21 -2.25 -8.85
CA VAL A 114 9.20 -3.15 -8.26
C VAL A 114 9.44 -3.29 -6.75
N GLU A 115 10.70 -3.42 -6.36
CA GLU A 115 11.15 -3.49 -4.98
C GLU A 115 12.12 -2.33 -4.74
N ASP A 116 11.59 -1.20 -4.24
CA ASP A 116 12.41 -0.02 -3.99
C ASP A 116 13.29 -0.22 -2.74
N GLY A 117 14.59 -0.29 -2.95
CA GLY A 117 15.57 -0.56 -1.90
C GLY A 117 15.79 0.56 -0.87
N ARG A 118 15.06 1.69 -0.96
CA ARG A 118 15.23 2.81 -0.02
C ARG A 118 14.50 2.59 1.32
N HIS A 119 13.53 1.70 1.37
CA HIS A 119 12.74 1.43 2.58
C HIS A 119 13.60 0.78 3.67
N GLU A 120 14.37 -0.23 3.34
CA GLU A 120 15.23 -0.94 4.30
C GLU A 120 16.26 -0.03 4.98
N PRO A 121 17.03 0.83 4.28
CA PRO A 121 17.89 1.81 4.93
C PRO A 121 17.14 2.78 5.84
N PHE A 122 15.88 3.11 5.56
CA PHE A 122 15.06 3.93 6.44
C PHE A 122 14.70 3.17 7.71
N LEU A 123 14.24 1.93 7.61
CA LEU A 123 13.89 1.08 8.77
C LEU A 123 15.10 0.85 9.69
N ARG A 124 16.31 0.82 9.16
CA ARG A 124 17.54 0.74 9.96
C ARG A 124 17.89 2.02 10.72
N LYS A 125 17.17 3.13 10.49
CA LYS A 125 17.46 4.44 11.11
C LYS A 125 16.29 5.02 11.88
N VAL A 126 15.06 4.63 11.58
CA VAL A 126 13.84 5.15 12.20
C VAL A 126 13.80 4.81 13.70
N GLY A 127 13.28 5.72 14.52
CA GLY A 127 13.23 5.55 15.97
C GLY A 127 14.60 5.49 16.64
N THR A 128 14.64 5.01 17.86
CA THR A 128 15.86 4.77 18.62
C THR A 128 16.48 3.41 18.30
N LYS A 129 17.74 3.22 18.67
CA LYS A 129 18.42 1.92 18.54
C LYS A 129 17.70 0.85 19.37
N ALA A 130 17.31 1.17 20.59
CA ALA A 130 16.62 0.24 21.49
C ALA A 130 15.27 -0.24 20.92
N GLU A 131 14.51 0.67 20.30
CA GLU A 131 13.25 0.30 19.63
C GLU A 131 13.48 -0.65 18.47
N ARG A 132 14.46 -0.37 17.61
CA ARG A 132 14.79 -1.27 16.49
C ARG A 132 15.27 -2.64 16.96
N GLU A 133 16.08 -2.70 18.02
CA GLU A 133 16.53 -3.96 18.63
C GLU A 133 15.32 -4.74 19.20
N LYS A 134 14.40 -4.05 19.87
CA LYS A 134 13.19 -4.71 20.42
C LYS A 134 12.30 -5.28 19.30
N ILE A 135 12.13 -4.55 18.20
CA ILE A 135 11.38 -5.01 17.01
C ILE A 135 12.06 -6.27 16.41
N GLN A 136 13.37 -6.20 16.15
CA GLN A 136 14.11 -7.33 15.59
C GLN A 136 14.13 -8.55 16.52
N ASP A 137 14.26 -8.33 17.81
CA ASP A 137 14.22 -9.37 18.84
C ASP A 137 12.87 -10.11 18.85
N PHE A 138 11.76 -9.38 18.72
CA PHE A 138 10.43 -9.97 18.58
C PHE A 138 10.32 -10.83 17.32
N GLN A 139 10.73 -10.29 16.15
CA GLN A 139 10.72 -11.03 14.90
C GLN A 139 11.55 -12.33 14.98
N LEU A 140 12.73 -12.25 15.58
CA LEU A 140 13.58 -13.42 15.80
C LEU A 140 12.96 -14.43 16.77
N GLU A 141 12.27 -13.98 17.81
CA GLU A 141 11.63 -14.88 18.77
C GLU A 141 10.47 -15.64 18.15
N VAL A 142 9.63 -14.98 17.35
CA VAL A 142 8.56 -15.64 16.57
C VAL A 142 9.16 -16.70 15.63
N LEU A 143 10.21 -16.36 14.89
CA LEU A 143 10.85 -17.30 13.96
C LEU A 143 11.51 -18.49 14.65
N LYS A 144 12.08 -18.30 15.85
CA LYS A 144 12.66 -19.41 16.64
C LYS A 144 11.59 -20.40 17.11
N ARG A 145 10.38 -19.92 17.38
CA ARG A 145 9.22 -20.71 17.78
C ARG A 145 8.30 -21.07 16.61
N LYS A 146 8.85 -21.12 15.39
CA LYS A 146 8.08 -21.37 14.17
C LYS A 146 7.20 -22.64 14.28
N SER A 147 7.72 -23.71 14.87
CA SER A 147 6.96 -24.96 15.07
C SER A 147 5.70 -24.79 15.91
N ASP A 148 5.73 -23.88 16.87
CA ASP A 148 4.61 -23.60 17.78
C ASP A 148 3.66 -22.53 17.19
N MET A 149 4.19 -21.64 16.35
CA MET A 149 3.41 -20.61 15.64
C MET A 149 2.59 -21.17 14.48
N LEU A 150 3.08 -22.19 13.77
CA LEU A 150 2.42 -22.72 12.58
C LEU A 150 1.01 -23.27 12.84
N PRO A 151 0.75 -24.08 13.88
CA PRO A 151 -0.61 -24.54 14.17
C PRO A 151 -1.59 -23.40 14.50
N LEU A 152 -1.10 -22.34 15.14
CA LEU A 152 -1.89 -21.13 15.44
C LEU A 152 -2.24 -20.38 14.14
N LEU A 153 -1.27 -20.24 13.24
CA LEU A 153 -1.47 -19.61 11.94
C LEU A 153 -2.44 -20.37 11.05
N GLU A 154 -2.31 -21.71 10.99
CA GLU A 154 -3.23 -22.57 10.23
C GLU A 154 -4.67 -22.43 10.73
N SER A 155 -4.86 -22.43 12.07
CA SER A 155 -6.16 -22.23 12.68
C SER A 155 -6.73 -20.84 12.38
N TYR A 156 -5.91 -19.80 12.49
CA TYR A 156 -6.29 -18.41 12.18
C TYR A 156 -6.74 -18.27 10.72
N CYS A 157 -5.94 -18.76 9.78
CA CYS A 157 -6.23 -18.69 8.34
C CYS A 157 -7.50 -19.47 7.98
N LYS A 158 -7.69 -20.66 8.54
CA LYS A 158 -8.91 -21.46 8.35
C LYS A 158 -10.16 -20.74 8.85
N ASN A 159 -10.10 -20.11 10.03
CA ASN A 159 -11.22 -19.39 10.62
C ASN A 159 -11.62 -18.15 9.78
N LYS A 160 -10.66 -17.54 9.09
CA LYS A 160 -10.88 -16.38 8.20
C LYS A 160 -11.09 -16.75 6.73
N ASN A 161 -11.05 -18.04 6.39
CA ASN A 161 -11.14 -18.51 5.00
C ASN A 161 -10.07 -17.88 4.08
N LEU A 162 -8.84 -17.71 4.58
CA LEU A 162 -7.73 -17.19 3.79
C LEU A 162 -7.07 -18.31 2.99
N THR A 163 -6.79 -18.03 1.71
CA THR A 163 -6.07 -18.94 0.80
C THR A 163 -4.77 -18.32 0.32
N PHE A 164 -3.77 -19.15 0.06
CA PHE A 164 -2.43 -18.71 -0.31
C PHE A 164 -1.86 -19.62 -1.41
N CYS A 165 -1.14 -19.02 -2.35
CA CYS A 165 -0.39 -19.76 -3.38
C CYS A 165 0.97 -20.31 -2.86
N ILE A 166 1.31 -20.11 -1.59
CA ILE A 166 2.55 -20.53 -0.94
C ILE A 166 2.23 -21.34 0.34
N PRO A 167 3.15 -22.22 0.79
CA PRO A 167 2.94 -23.00 2.02
C PRO A 167 2.96 -22.13 3.29
N MET A 168 2.24 -22.57 4.34
CA MET A 168 2.10 -21.85 5.60
C MET A 168 3.43 -21.40 6.25
N PRO A 169 4.53 -22.16 6.21
CA PRO A 169 5.82 -21.68 6.73
C PRO A 169 6.34 -20.43 6.00
N GLU A 170 6.11 -20.29 4.70
CA GLU A 170 6.46 -19.09 3.95
C GLU A 170 5.52 -17.93 4.26
N VAL A 171 4.22 -18.19 4.46
CA VAL A 171 3.27 -17.18 4.90
C VAL A 171 3.70 -16.55 6.23
N LEU A 172 4.12 -17.38 7.19
CA LEU A 172 4.64 -16.89 8.47
C LEU A 172 5.91 -16.05 8.27
N ASP A 173 6.81 -16.47 7.40
CA ASP A 173 8.01 -15.71 7.07
C ASP A 173 7.67 -14.30 6.57
N TYR A 174 6.71 -14.18 5.66
CA TYR A 174 6.27 -12.88 5.15
C TYR A 174 5.56 -12.03 6.21
N CYS A 175 4.73 -12.62 7.08
CA CYS A 175 4.16 -11.89 8.22
C CYS A 175 5.26 -11.29 9.11
N VAL A 176 6.32 -12.05 9.39
CA VAL A 176 7.45 -11.58 10.20
C VAL A 176 8.27 -10.52 9.47
N LEU A 177 8.51 -10.66 8.16
CA LEU A 177 9.24 -9.67 7.37
C LEU A 177 8.47 -8.35 7.26
N GLU A 178 7.14 -8.40 7.14
CA GLU A 178 6.27 -7.22 7.10
C GLU A 178 6.21 -6.48 8.44
N TYR A 179 6.42 -7.16 9.55
CA TYR A 179 6.16 -6.64 10.89
C TYR A 179 6.76 -5.26 11.17
N SER A 180 8.02 -5.02 10.81
CA SER A 180 8.67 -3.73 11.06
C SER A 180 8.09 -2.59 10.22
N PHE A 181 7.67 -2.87 8.97
CA PHE A 181 6.98 -1.89 8.12
C PHE A 181 5.63 -1.51 8.69
N ALA A 182 4.80 -2.51 8.97
CA ALA A 182 3.45 -2.32 9.48
C ALA A 182 3.45 -1.59 10.83
N LEU A 183 4.33 -1.97 11.75
CA LEU A 183 4.44 -1.35 13.07
C LEU A 183 4.71 0.16 12.98
N TRP A 184 5.69 0.56 12.16
CA TRP A 184 6.03 1.97 11.99
C TRP A 184 4.98 2.72 11.18
N GLN A 185 4.41 2.11 10.13
CA GLN A 185 3.40 2.73 9.28
C GLN A 185 2.14 3.09 10.06
N TRP A 186 1.69 2.20 10.92
CA TRP A 186 0.47 2.41 11.70
C TRP A 186 0.69 3.12 13.03
N GLY A 187 1.95 3.44 13.35
CA GLY A 187 2.28 4.17 14.57
C GLY A 187 2.04 3.35 15.84
N THR A 188 2.11 2.03 15.76
CA THR A 188 1.98 1.16 16.91
C THR A 188 3.16 1.37 17.86
N SER A 189 2.86 1.55 19.15
CA SER A 189 3.90 1.79 20.15
C SER A 189 4.80 0.56 20.34
N VAL A 190 6.12 0.76 20.24
CA VAL A 190 7.10 -0.29 20.54
C VAL A 190 6.96 -0.83 21.98
N SER A 191 6.34 -0.05 22.90
CA SER A 191 6.10 -0.50 24.26
C SER A 191 5.11 -1.68 24.33
N THR A 192 4.21 -1.82 23.35
CA THR A 192 3.21 -2.92 23.33
C THR A 192 3.78 -4.26 22.91
N ILE A 193 4.98 -4.30 22.34
CA ILE A 193 5.64 -5.54 21.94
C ILE A 193 5.83 -6.46 23.15
N PRO A 194 5.30 -7.71 23.12
CA PRO A 194 5.45 -8.66 24.20
C PRO A 194 6.90 -8.95 24.55
N SER A 195 7.16 -9.33 25.79
CA SER A 195 8.50 -9.76 26.21
C SER A 195 8.88 -11.11 25.58
N LYS A 196 10.17 -11.39 25.50
CA LYS A 196 10.67 -12.71 25.01
C LYS A 196 10.19 -13.89 25.86
N SER A 197 9.77 -13.66 27.11
CA SER A 197 9.22 -14.69 28.00
C SER A 197 7.70 -14.84 27.91
N ALA A 198 7.03 -14.07 27.04
CA ALA A 198 5.61 -14.26 26.77
C ALA A 198 5.34 -15.64 26.18
N ASP A 199 4.14 -16.17 26.39
CA ASP A 199 3.71 -17.41 25.79
C ASP A 199 3.51 -17.27 24.27
N ASP A 200 3.39 -18.40 23.60
CA ASP A 200 3.29 -18.44 22.14
C ASP A 200 2.02 -17.77 21.63
N GLN A 201 0.91 -17.89 22.38
CA GLN A 201 -0.34 -17.23 22.01
C GLN A 201 -0.21 -15.71 22.04
N ALA A 202 0.41 -15.14 23.07
CA ALA A 202 0.59 -13.68 23.19
C ALA A 202 1.51 -13.13 22.08
N LEU A 203 2.58 -13.87 21.71
CA LEU A 203 3.45 -13.49 20.59
C LEU A 203 2.70 -13.57 19.26
N PHE A 204 1.93 -14.64 19.07
CA PHE A 204 1.14 -14.85 17.86
C PHE A 204 0.07 -13.78 17.69
N ASP A 205 -0.73 -13.51 18.73
CA ASP A 205 -1.80 -12.51 18.68
C ASP A 205 -1.25 -11.12 18.33
N HIS A 206 -0.12 -10.75 18.92
CA HIS A 206 0.54 -9.49 18.61
C HIS A 206 1.05 -9.43 17.17
N LEU A 207 1.62 -10.52 16.63
CA LEU A 207 2.03 -10.59 15.22
C LEU A 207 0.82 -10.42 14.30
N MET A 208 -0.29 -11.13 14.60
CA MET A 208 -1.52 -11.05 13.80
C MET A 208 -2.17 -9.67 13.80
N GLU A 209 -2.10 -8.97 14.94
CA GLU A 209 -2.59 -7.59 15.06
C GLU A 209 -1.80 -6.63 14.18
N ILE A 210 -0.48 -6.79 14.09
CA ILE A 210 0.40 -5.84 13.38
C ILE A 210 0.57 -6.19 11.91
N SER A 211 0.86 -7.46 11.60
CA SER A 211 1.21 -7.92 10.25
C SER A 211 0.62 -9.29 9.94
N GLY A 212 -0.69 -9.42 10.08
CA GLY A 212 -1.40 -10.66 9.83
C GLY A 212 -1.33 -11.11 8.36
N PRO A 213 -1.64 -12.40 8.11
CA PRO A 213 -1.51 -13.04 6.80
C PRO A 213 -2.53 -12.54 5.76
N ASP A 214 -3.60 -11.86 6.19
CA ASP A 214 -4.66 -11.32 5.32
C ASP A 214 -4.07 -10.53 4.14
N TYR A 215 -2.95 -9.84 4.37
CA TYR A 215 -2.24 -9.04 3.40
C TYR A 215 -1.66 -9.86 2.22
N PHE A 216 -1.29 -11.10 2.47
CA PHE A 216 -0.68 -12.01 1.49
C PHE A 216 -1.65 -13.03 0.90
N ALA A 217 -2.94 -12.98 1.29
CA ALA A 217 -3.94 -13.92 0.82
C ALA A 217 -4.32 -13.66 -0.65
N GLU A 218 -4.60 -14.73 -1.39
CA GLU A 218 -5.09 -14.65 -2.79
C GLU A 218 -6.41 -13.90 -2.91
N ASN A 219 -7.28 -14.01 -1.90
CA ASN A 219 -8.59 -13.38 -1.84
C ASN A 219 -8.59 -12.00 -1.15
N GLN A 220 -7.41 -11.37 -0.98
CA GLN A 220 -7.30 -10.06 -0.37
C GLN A 220 -7.93 -8.96 -1.26
N PRO A 221 -8.58 -7.94 -0.67
CA PRO A 221 -9.39 -6.97 -1.42
C PRO A 221 -8.56 -5.98 -2.26
N ASN A 222 -7.25 -5.88 -2.01
CA ASN A 222 -6.38 -4.90 -2.66
C ASN A 222 -5.54 -5.48 -3.81
N ILE A 223 -5.92 -6.64 -4.35
CA ILE A 223 -5.17 -7.32 -5.42
C ILE A 223 -4.92 -6.39 -6.62
N SER A 224 -5.88 -5.55 -6.97
CA SER A 224 -5.75 -4.56 -8.05
C SER A 224 -4.63 -3.56 -7.81
N PHE A 225 -4.38 -3.18 -6.54
CA PHE A 225 -3.21 -2.36 -6.19
C PHE A 225 -1.91 -3.08 -6.52
N PHE A 226 -1.78 -4.36 -6.16
CA PHE A 226 -0.54 -5.12 -6.39
C PHE A 226 -0.28 -5.37 -7.86
N VAL A 227 -1.32 -5.59 -8.67
CA VAL A 227 -1.19 -5.65 -10.13
C VAL A 227 -0.59 -4.34 -10.66
N GLN A 228 -1.09 -3.21 -10.24
CA GLN A 228 -0.58 -1.92 -10.68
C GLN A 228 0.82 -1.62 -10.09
N ALA A 229 1.09 -1.99 -8.85
CA ALA A 229 2.41 -1.86 -8.23
C ALA A 229 3.47 -2.65 -9.01
N ALA A 230 3.16 -3.90 -9.36
CA ALA A 230 4.06 -4.76 -10.15
C ALA A 230 4.33 -4.23 -11.55
N ARG A 231 3.35 -3.55 -12.17
CA ARG A 231 3.45 -3.01 -13.52
C ARG A 231 4.11 -1.64 -13.62
N GLU A 232 3.75 -0.73 -12.70
CA GLU A 232 4.01 0.71 -12.92
C GLU A 232 4.43 1.49 -11.68
N LEU A 233 3.83 1.18 -10.51
CA LEU A 233 3.98 2.05 -9.35
C LEU A 233 5.17 1.68 -8.50
N GLY A 234 5.58 0.41 -8.53
CA GLY A 234 6.58 -0.14 -7.63
C GLY A 234 6.09 -0.29 -6.19
N TYR A 235 6.90 -0.94 -5.39
CA TYR A 235 6.62 -1.20 -3.98
C TYR A 235 7.94 -1.29 -3.20
N TYR A 236 7.92 -1.87 -2.01
CA TYR A 236 9.13 -2.15 -1.23
C TYR A 236 9.48 -3.64 -1.26
N GLY A 237 10.72 -3.93 -0.92
CA GLY A 237 11.22 -5.30 -0.73
C GLY A 237 11.57 -5.56 0.72
N TYR A 238 11.98 -6.79 1.03
CA TYR A 238 12.36 -7.21 2.37
C TYR A 238 13.83 -7.63 2.44
N ASP A 239 14.53 -7.24 3.52
CA ASP A 239 15.86 -7.73 3.82
C ASP A 239 15.78 -9.02 4.67
N VAL A 240 16.03 -10.16 4.04
CA VAL A 240 16.02 -11.47 4.70
C VAL A 240 17.28 -11.76 5.52
N LYS A 241 18.36 -10.99 5.33
CA LYS A 241 19.67 -11.30 5.94
C LYS A 241 19.65 -11.42 7.46
N PRO A 242 18.97 -10.52 8.23
CA PRO A 242 18.95 -10.61 9.68
C PRO A 242 18.28 -11.90 10.20
N PHE A 243 17.42 -12.51 9.38
CA PHE A 243 16.55 -13.63 9.76
C PHE A 243 16.87 -14.93 9.05
N LYS A 244 17.83 -14.94 8.12
CA LYS A 244 18.14 -16.05 7.19
C LYS A 244 18.24 -17.42 7.85
N LYS A 245 18.74 -17.48 9.09
CA LYS A 245 18.91 -18.75 9.83
C LYS A 245 17.58 -19.43 10.16
N TYR A 246 16.49 -18.67 10.26
CA TYR A 246 15.18 -19.13 10.76
C TYR A 246 14.08 -19.07 9.71
N LEU A 247 14.33 -18.40 8.59
CA LEU A 247 13.38 -18.34 7.47
C LEU A 247 13.34 -19.67 6.72
N THR A 248 12.18 -19.99 6.16
CA THR A 248 11.97 -21.06 5.17
C THR A 248 12.43 -20.61 3.79
N ILE A 249 12.17 -19.33 3.47
CA ILE A 249 12.57 -18.73 2.19
C ILE A 249 14.04 -18.32 2.20
N ASP A 250 14.71 -18.55 1.08
CA ASP A 250 16.09 -18.09 0.87
C ASP A 250 16.18 -16.62 0.47
N SER A 251 15.16 -16.12 -0.21
CA SER A 251 15.07 -14.75 -0.74
C SER A 251 13.62 -14.31 -0.81
N ALA A 252 13.38 -13.03 -0.50
CA ALA A 252 12.09 -12.38 -0.74
C ALA A 252 12.06 -11.62 -2.07
N HIS A 253 13.16 -11.62 -2.85
CA HIS A 253 13.20 -10.93 -4.15
C HIS A 253 12.15 -11.48 -5.10
N GLY A 254 11.44 -10.60 -5.78
CA GLY A 254 10.36 -10.95 -6.71
C GLY A 254 9.06 -11.40 -6.02
N TYR A 255 8.92 -11.22 -4.70
CA TYR A 255 7.74 -11.69 -3.97
C TYR A 255 6.45 -11.09 -4.53
N LEU A 256 6.47 -9.80 -4.92
CA LEU A 256 5.31 -9.12 -5.46
C LEU A 256 4.75 -9.86 -6.68
N ASN A 257 5.62 -10.20 -7.64
CA ASN A 257 5.22 -10.93 -8.86
C ASN A 257 4.91 -12.40 -8.60
N ARG A 258 5.38 -12.98 -7.51
CA ARG A 258 5.23 -14.40 -7.19
C ARG A 258 3.98 -14.69 -6.38
N ILE A 259 3.66 -13.85 -5.38
CA ILE A 259 2.64 -14.18 -4.39
C ILE A 259 1.52 -13.13 -4.24
N MET A 260 1.68 -11.93 -4.85
CA MET A 260 0.74 -10.83 -4.68
C MET A 260 -0.11 -10.57 -5.94
N LEU A 261 0.05 -11.38 -6.99
CA LEU A 261 -0.69 -11.22 -8.24
C LEU A 261 -1.75 -12.32 -8.40
N PRO A 262 -2.82 -12.04 -9.17
CA PRO A 262 -3.72 -13.07 -9.66
C PRO A 262 -2.92 -14.14 -10.45
N GLU A 263 -3.34 -15.40 -10.36
CA GLU A 263 -2.65 -16.54 -10.98
C GLU A 263 -2.36 -16.31 -12.48
N GLU A 264 -3.32 -15.73 -13.20
CA GLU A 264 -3.19 -15.45 -14.64
C GLU A 264 -2.10 -14.44 -14.99
N LEU A 265 -1.62 -13.64 -14.02
CA LEU A 265 -0.58 -12.62 -14.20
C LEU A 265 0.79 -13.02 -13.65
N VAL A 266 0.88 -14.07 -12.85
CA VAL A 266 2.15 -14.54 -12.28
C VAL A 266 3.17 -14.83 -13.39
N GLY A 267 4.35 -14.23 -13.31
CA GLY A 267 5.42 -14.37 -14.31
C GLY A 267 5.17 -13.73 -15.68
N LYS A 268 4.08 -12.96 -15.83
CA LYS A 268 3.72 -12.31 -17.12
C LYS A 268 3.74 -10.78 -17.05
N VAL A 269 4.14 -10.20 -15.93
CA VAL A 269 4.13 -8.76 -15.72
C VAL A 269 5.54 -8.19 -15.82
N ASP A 270 5.73 -7.24 -16.73
CA ASP A 270 6.94 -6.43 -16.85
C ASP A 270 6.74 -5.08 -16.16
N PHE A 271 7.72 -4.67 -15.35
CA PHE A 271 7.70 -3.38 -14.69
C PHE A 271 8.10 -2.26 -15.65
N ARG A 272 7.19 -1.32 -15.85
CA ARG A 272 7.42 -0.09 -16.64
C ARG A 272 6.96 1.10 -15.81
N PRO A 273 7.85 1.72 -15.01
CA PRO A 273 7.45 2.74 -14.07
C PRO A 273 6.72 3.90 -14.75
N ALA A 274 5.54 4.25 -14.24
CA ALA A 274 4.73 5.36 -14.72
C ALA A 274 5.48 6.70 -14.71
N ILE A 275 6.47 6.84 -13.84
CA ILE A 275 7.37 8.01 -13.75
C ILE A 275 8.24 8.17 -15.02
N ASN A 276 8.52 7.09 -15.74
CA ASN A 276 9.38 7.13 -16.93
C ASN A 276 8.65 7.58 -18.21
N VAL A 277 7.32 7.75 -18.15
CA VAL A 277 6.52 8.26 -19.27
C VAL A 277 6.58 9.80 -19.32
N GLY A 278 7.79 10.36 -19.21
CA GLY A 278 8.02 11.80 -19.42
C GLY A 278 7.80 12.72 -18.23
N ILE A 279 7.59 12.17 -17.02
CA ILE A 279 7.40 12.94 -15.80
C ILE A 279 8.76 13.21 -15.15
N SER A 280 9.34 14.36 -15.41
CA SER A 280 10.42 14.89 -14.60
C SER A 280 9.83 15.38 -13.27
N VAL A 281 10.28 14.79 -12.16
CA VAL A 281 9.92 15.21 -10.79
C VAL A 281 10.21 16.71 -10.53
N SER A 282 11.04 17.34 -11.35
CA SER A 282 11.32 18.78 -11.33
C SER A 282 10.11 19.67 -11.67
N ARG A 283 9.04 19.12 -12.25
CA ARG A 283 7.80 19.87 -12.52
C ARG A 283 6.78 19.79 -11.38
N VAL A 284 6.97 18.90 -10.43
CA VAL A 284 6.10 18.77 -9.23
C VAL A 284 6.54 19.70 -8.10
N GLY A 285 7.77 20.23 -8.17
CA GLY A 285 8.26 21.24 -7.25
C GLY A 285 7.62 22.57 -7.57
N GLY A 286 6.56 22.93 -6.85
CA GLY A 286 6.11 24.29 -6.78
C GLY A 286 7.28 25.18 -6.32
N SER A 287 7.49 26.28 -6.99
CA SER A 287 8.31 27.39 -6.48
C SER A 287 7.93 27.69 -5.04
N ALA A 288 8.92 27.70 -4.15
CA ALA A 288 8.79 28.17 -2.78
C ALA A 288 8.19 29.59 -2.70
#